data_f09a5a9b3c807d92b715142fbd3c6394
#
_entry.id   f09a5a9b3c807d92b715142fbd3c6394
#
_cell.length_a   1.000
_cell.length_b   1.000
_cell.length_c   1.000
_cell.angle_alpha   90.00
_cell.angle_beta   90.00
_cell.angle_gamma   90.00
#
_symmetry.space_group_name_H-M   'P 1'
#
loop_
_entity.id
_entity.type
_entity.pdbx_description
1 polymer ?
#
loop_
_entity_poly.entity_id
_entity_poly.type
_entity_poly.pdbx_seq_one_letter_code
_entity_poly.pdbx_strand_id
1 'polypeptide(L)'
;MHRHPAFPFEGKRRGISDLLYIEPYNLPSNGRHGEQKWDWPIEQPLKMPKEERAGLLTHPAWLAAYSLNEDNDPIHRGIWVYERLLAGVLGDVPPDVDAAVPIDPHKTLRERMEPLRAAQCWKCHRKINPLGEPFEMFDDWGRYREVSYFDEDGKIYMRRDGQFDRLLKEGKLTTRKIDATGEIAFSGDPKVDGDVKDAVEMMQRLGRSDRARQSFIRHLFRYFMGRNEMLSDSKTLIEAEKSYLDN
;
A
#
# COMPACT_ATOMS: atom_id res chain seq x y z
N MET A 1 16.17 -9.66 2.95
CA MET A 1 15.15 -10.09 3.69
C MET A 1 14.99 -11.55 4.05
N HIS A 2 14.44 -11.99 4.92
CA HIS A 2 14.65 -13.00 5.73
C HIS A 2 13.46 -13.81 5.99
N ARG A 3 13.54 -14.79 6.80
CA ARG A 3 12.43 -15.48 7.44
C ARG A 3 11.61 -14.45 8.17
N HIS A 4 10.32 -14.52 7.98
CA HIS A 4 9.44 -13.66 8.74
C HIS A 4 9.43 -14.12 10.20
N PRO A 5 9.59 -13.22 11.17
CA PRO A 5 9.71 -13.60 12.58
C PRO A 5 8.48 -14.33 13.13
N ALA A 6 7.30 -14.06 12.57
CA ALA A 6 6.08 -14.76 12.97
C ALA A 6 6.04 -16.23 12.52
N PHE A 7 7.02 -16.64 11.71
CA PHE A 7 7.09 -18.01 11.24
C PHE A 7 8.45 -18.57 11.49
N PRO A 8 8.71 -18.94 12.70
CA PRO A 8 9.99 -19.44 13.14
C PRO A 8 10.23 -20.86 12.74
N PHE A 9 9.61 -21.48 12.00
CA PHE A 9 9.77 -22.30 11.12
C PHE A 9 10.23 -23.64 10.96
N GLU A 10 10.34 -24.30 11.91
CA GLU A 10 10.34 -25.75 11.97
C GLU A 10 8.93 -26.27 12.21
N GLY A 11 7.99 -25.40 12.11
CA GLY A 11 6.61 -25.69 12.44
C GLY A 11 5.75 -26.00 11.23
N LYS A 12 4.61 -26.54 11.51
CA LYS A 12 3.52 -26.65 10.55
C LYS A 12 2.97 -25.27 10.24
N ARG A 13 2.60 -25.04 8.98
CA ARG A 13 1.86 -23.87 8.58
C ARG A 13 0.54 -23.77 9.30
N ARG A 14 0.05 -22.56 9.40
CA ARG A 14 -1.22 -22.29 10.02
C ARG A 14 -2.03 -21.31 9.19
N GLY A 15 -3.05 -21.81 8.52
CA GLY A 15 -4.15 -21.10 7.92
C GLY A 15 -3.82 -19.73 7.32
N ILE A 16 -4.27 -18.69 7.97
CA ILE A 16 -4.13 -17.31 7.51
C ILE A 16 -2.69 -16.89 7.24
N SER A 17 -1.73 -17.51 7.91
CA SER A 17 -0.32 -17.25 7.69
C SER A 17 0.12 -17.58 6.28
N ASP A 18 -0.40 -18.65 5.73
CA ASP A 18 -0.06 -19.08 4.38
C ASP A 18 -0.58 -18.06 3.38
N LEU A 19 -1.80 -17.56 3.56
CA LEU A 19 -2.39 -16.54 2.70
C LEU A 19 -1.60 -15.23 2.74
N LEU A 20 -1.12 -14.83 3.91
CA LEU A 20 -0.37 -13.59 4.06
C LEU A 20 1.03 -13.64 3.43
N TYR A 21 1.65 -14.81 3.39
CA TYR A 21 3.05 -14.90 2.97
C TYR A 21 3.26 -15.69 1.68
N ILE A 22 2.47 -16.72 1.44
CA ILE A 22 2.61 -17.51 0.22
C ILE A 22 2.06 -16.73 -0.97
N GLU A 23 0.79 -16.35 -0.90
CA GLU A 23 0.15 -15.68 -2.03
C GLU A 23 0.77 -14.33 -2.41
N PRO A 24 0.97 -13.38 -1.46
CA PRO A 24 1.53 -12.08 -1.80
C PRO A 24 2.94 -12.15 -2.36
N TYR A 25 3.69 -13.18 -2.00
CA TYR A 25 5.06 -13.36 -2.45
C TYR A 25 5.21 -14.45 -3.50
N ASN A 26 4.10 -14.99 -3.99
CA ASN A 26 4.11 -16.09 -4.97
C ASN A 26 5.01 -17.25 -4.56
N LEU A 27 4.99 -17.57 -3.26
CA LEU A 27 5.79 -18.67 -2.73
C LEU A 27 5.12 -20.00 -2.98
N PRO A 28 5.90 -21.09 -3.20
CA PRO A 28 5.35 -22.42 -3.38
C PRO A 28 4.46 -22.82 -2.21
N SER A 29 3.27 -23.29 -2.50
CA SER A 29 2.39 -23.91 -1.53
C SER A 29 2.39 -25.43 -1.73
N ASN A 30 2.89 -26.17 -0.74
CA ASN A 30 3.00 -27.61 -0.84
C ASN A 30 1.74 -28.35 -0.40
N GLY A 31 0.59 -27.70 -0.38
CA GLY A 31 -0.67 -28.36 -0.16
C GLY A 31 -1.53 -27.89 1.00
N ARG A 32 -2.18 -28.78 1.72
CA ARG A 32 -3.26 -28.45 2.64
C ARG A 32 -2.80 -27.72 3.91
N HIS A 33 -3.58 -26.73 4.32
CA HIS A 33 -3.34 -26.01 5.56
C HIS A 33 -3.13 -26.93 6.76
N GLY A 34 -2.05 -26.71 7.48
CA GLY A 34 -1.76 -27.37 8.75
C GLY A 34 -1.10 -28.74 8.69
N GLU A 35 -0.99 -29.38 7.53
CA GLU A 35 -0.48 -30.73 7.42
C GLU A 35 0.96 -30.83 6.89
N GLN A 36 1.48 -29.77 6.28
CA GLN A 36 2.80 -29.79 5.66
C GLN A 36 3.80 -28.89 6.35
N LYS A 37 5.06 -29.26 6.27
CA LYS A 37 6.15 -28.42 6.70
C LYS A 37 6.24 -27.22 5.78
N TRP A 38 6.54 -26.07 6.37
CA TRP A 38 6.83 -24.88 5.62
C TRP A 38 8.16 -25.05 4.88
N ASP A 39 8.11 -25.00 3.56
CA ASP A 39 9.27 -25.17 2.70
C ASP A 39 9.73 -23.84 2.13
N TRP A 40 10.27 -23.02 3.01
CA TRP A 40 10.86 -21.76 2.62
C TRP A 40 12.25 -21.96 2.03
N PRO A 41 12.58 -21.26 0.95
CA PRO A 41 13.96 -21.14 0.54
C PRO A 41 14.80 -20.58 1.69
N ILE A 42 15.83 -21.29 2.07
CA ILE A 42 16.77 -20.83 3.12
C ILE A 42 17.53 -19.60 2.62
N GLU A 43 17.80 -19.58 1.32
CA GLU A 43 18.51 -18.46 0.69
C GLU A 43 17.60 -17.27 0.48
N GLN A 44 18.07 -16.14 0.94
CA GLN A 44 17.39 -14.86 0.92
C GLN A 44 18.34 -13.79 0.35
N PRO A 45 17.83 -12.72 -0.28
CA PRO A 45 16.43 -12.33 -0.40
C PRO A 45 15.66 -13.02 -1.52
N LEU A 46 14.36 -13.16 -1.36
CA LEU A 46 13.48 -13.60 -2.44
C LEU A 46 13.31 -12.49 -3.48
N LYS A 47 13.38 -12.86 -4.74
CA LYS A 47 13.05 -11.94 -5.84
C LYS A 47 11.53 -11.85 -5.96
N MET A 48 11.03 -10.63 -5.87
CA MET A 48 9.61 -10.34 -6.07
C MET A 48 9.34 -9.97 -7.52
N PRO A 49 8.12 -10.25 -8.05
CA PRO A 49 7.72 -9.78 -9.37
C PRO A 49 7.85 -8.26 -9.46
N LYS A 50 8.61 -7.78 -10.44
CA LYS A 50 8.88 -6.33 -10.61
C LYS A 50 7.65 -5.56 -11.07
N GLU A 51 6.71 -6.26 -11.68
CA GLU A 51 5.45 -5.74 -12.19
C GLU A 51 4.44 -5.52 -11.06
N GLU A 52 4.61 -6.25 -9.94
CA GLU A 52 3.69 -6.22 -8.82
C GLU A 52 4.26 -5.46 -7.63
N ARG A 53 5.58 -5.41 -7.47
CA ARG A 53 6.22 -4.92 -6.25
C ARG A 53 7.36 -3.96 -6.54
N ALA A 54 7.35 -2.83 -5.85
CA ALA A 54 8.45 -1.86 -5.85
C ALA A 54 8.54 -1.15 -4.50
N GLY A 55 9.69 -1.31 -3.84
CA GLY A 55 9.97 -0.64 -2.57
C GLY A 55 9.09 -1.08 -1.39
N LEU A 56 9.24 -0.37 -0.29
CA LEU A 56 8.67 -0.73 1.00
C LEU A 56 7.13 -0.63 1.04
N LEU A 57 6.54 0.36 0.37
CA LEU A 57 5.10 0.61 0.45
C LEU A 57 4.26 -0.39 -0.35
N THR A 58 4.89 -1.23 -1.16
CA THR A 58 4.20 -2.37 -1.78
C THR A 58 4.40 -3.66 -0.98
N HIS A 59 5.07 -3.60 0.17
CA HIS A 59 5.24 -4.75 1.04
C HIS A 59 3.92 -5.09 1.74
N PRO A 60 3.47 -6.36 1.78
CA PRO A 60 2.18 -6.74 2.38
C PRO A 60 1.99 -6.27 3.81
N ALA A 61 3.05 -6.25 4.63
CA ALA A 61 2.95 -5.79 6.01
C ALA A 61 2.56 -4.30 6.11
N TRP A 62 3.09 -3.45 5.22
CA TRP A 62 2.70 -2.04 5.17
C TRP A 62 1.27 -1.89 4.62
N LEU A 63 0.95 -2.61 3.55
CA LEU A 63 -0.37 -2.57 2.94
C LEU A 63 -1.47 -3.01 3.90
N ALA A 64 -1.23 -4.08 4.67
CA ALA A 64 -2.17 -4.55 5.69
C ALA A 64 -2.28 -3.59 6.89
N ALA A 65 -1.16 -2.98 7.32
CA ALA A 65 -1.17 -1.99 8.39
C ALA A 65 -1.97 -0.72 8.04
N TYR A 66 -2.08 -0.42 6.75
CA TYR A 66 -2.84 0.71 6.21
C TYR A 66 -4.02 0.22 5.37
N SER A 67 -4.80 -0.68 5.95
CA SER A 67 -6.07 -1.18 5.42
C SER A 67 -7.13 -1.14 6.50
N LEU A 68 -8.39 -1.14 6.09
CA LEU A 68 -9.54 -1.38 6.95
C LEU A 68 -9.68 -2.88 7.22
N ASN A 69 -10.57 -3.26 8.15
CA ASN A 69 -10.81 -4.67 8.47
C ASN A 69 -11.38 -5.48 7.29
N GLU A 70 -12.04 -4.82 6.37
CA GLU A 70 -12.78 -5.46 5.28
C GLU A 70 -12.43 -4.92 3.89
N ASP A 71 -11.55 -3.92 3.80
CA ASP A 71 -11.20 -3.29 2.53
C ASP A 71 -9.85 -2.54 2.60
N ASN A 72 -9.39 -2.08 1.46
CA ASN A 72 -8.29 -1.13 1.35
C ASN A 72 -8.60 0.19 2.01
N ASP A 73 -7.54 0.94 2.26
CA ASP A 73 -7.64 2.32 2.75
C ASP A 73 -6.77 3.26 1.91
N PRO A 74 -7.20 3.65 0.71
CA PRO A 74 -6.43 4.56 -0.14
C PRO A 74 -6.25 5.95 0.49
N ILE A 75 -7.19 6.38 1.32
CA ILE A 75 -7.09 7.69 1.99
C ILE A 75 -5.90 7.69 2.95
N HIS A 76 -5.84 6.76 3.90
CA HIS A 76 -4.72 6.71 4.85
C HIS A 76 -3.40 6.33 4.18
N ARG A 77 -3.40 5.48 3.14
CA ARG A 77 -2.22 5.22 2.33
C ARG A 77 -1.71 6.50 1.64
N GLY A 78 -2.63 7.28 1.07
CA GLY A 78 -2.30 8.56 0.45
C GLY A 78 -1.82 9.61 1.44
N ILE A 79 -2.44 9.71 2.62
CA ILE A 79 -1.99 10.57 3.72
C ILE A 79 -0.54 10.20 4.10
N TRP A 80 -0.27 8.91 4.26
CA TRP A 80 1.06 8.44 4.63
C TRP A 80 2.12 8.84 3.59
N VAL A 81 1.84 8.64 2.31
CA VAL A 81 2.75 9.07 1.22
C VAL A 81 2.95 10.57 1.26
N TYR A 82 1.87 11.34 1.36
CA TYR A 82 1.94 12.80 1.36
C TYR A 82 2.73 13.36 2.55
N GLU A 83 2.41 12.90 3.76
CA GLU A 83 3.04 13.45 4.97
C GLU A 83 4.42 12.85 5.25
N ARG A 84 4.59 11.54 5.06
CA ARG A 84 5.83 10.85 5.47
C ARG A 84 6.90 10.83 4.40
N LEU A 85 6.52 10.64 3.13
CA LEU A 85 7.51 10.68 2.04
C LEU A 85 7.70 12.09 1.48
N LEU A 86 6.62 12.82 1.29
CA LEU A 86 6.69 14.12 0.63
C LEU A 86 6.78 15.29 1.63
N ALA A 87 6.79 14.99 2.94
CA ALA A 87 6.80 16.00 4.01
C ALA A 87 5.73 17.09 3.81
N GLY A 88 4.58 16.69 3.26
CA GLY A 88 3.40 17.55 3.15
C GLY A 88 2.73 17.74 4.51
N VAL A 89 1.87 18.73 4.58
CA VAL A 89 1.06 19.02 5.77
C VAL A 89 -0.39 19.09 5.34
N LEU A 90 -1.24 18.32 6.00
CA LEU A 90 -2.69 18.42 5.91
C LEU A 90 -3.19 19.26 7.09
N GLY A 91 -4.21 20.06 6.84
CA GLY A 91 -4.94 20.72 7.92
C GLY A 91 -5.83 19.74 8.68
N ASP A 92 -6.31 20.16 9.83
CA ASP A 92 -7.26 19.38 10.60
C ASP A 92 -8.57 19.18 9.84
N VAL A 93 -9.21 18.04 10.04
CA VAL A 93 -10.54 17.77 9.50
C VAL A 93 -11.54 18.62 10.29
N PRO A 94 -12.38 19.42 9.63
CA PRO A 94 -13.40 20.20 10.32
C PRO A 94 -14.34 19.25 11.10
N PRO A 95 -14.75 19.61 12.32
CA PRO A 95 -15.51 18.72 13.21
C PRO A 95 -16.93 18.38 12.70
N ASP A 96 -17.43 19.12 11.74
CA ASP A 96 -18.73 18.96 11.11
C ASP A 96 -18.70 18.15 9.80
N VAL A 97 -17.52 17.64 9.42
CA VAL A 97 -17.35 16.80 8.22
C VAL A 97 -17.44 15.33 8.57
N ASP A 98 -18.38 14.63 7.97
CA ASP A 98 -18.38 13.17 7.95
C ASP A 98 -17.28 12.68 7.00
N ALA A 99 -16.20 12.16 7.57
CA ALA A 99 -15.03 11.69 6.85
C ALA A 99 -15.13 10.21 6.42
N ALA A 100 -16.25 9.53 6.72
CA ALA A 100 -16.42 8.13 6.38
C ALA A 100 -16.66 7.94 4.87
N VAL A 101 -15.94 7.00 4.28
CA VAL A 101 -16.25 6.54 2.92
C VAL A 101 -17.54 5.71 2.97
N PRO A 102 -18.54 6.03 2.14
CA PRO A 102 -19.80 5.29 2.13
C PRO A 102 -19.59 3.79 1.95
N ILE A 103 -20.30 2.98 2.72
CA ILE A 103 -20.31 1.52 2.56
C ILE A 103 -21.38 1.18 1.50
N ASP A 104 -20.93 0.69 0.36
CA ASP A 104 -21.81 0.19 -0.70
C ASP A 104 -21.19 -1.10 -1.27
N PRO A 105 -21.78 -2.26 -0.99
CA PRO A 105 -21.21 -3.54 -1.40
C PRO A 105 -21.28 -3.78 -2.92
N HIS A 106 -22.01 -2.96 -3.68
CA HIS A 106 -22.14 -3.09 -5.13
C HIS A 106 -21.18 -2.18 -5.90
N LYS A 107 -20.39 -1.37 -5.18
CA LYS A 107 -19.46 -0.42 -5.76
C LYS A 107 -18.03 -0.75 -5.40
N THR A 108 -17.13 -0.58 -6.36
CA THR A 108 -15.69 -0.58 -6.09
C THR A 108 -15.33 0.53 -5.11
N LEU A 109 -14.19 0.41 -4.47
CA LEU A 109 -13.75 1.45 -3.52
C LEU A 109 -13.59 2.81 -4.19
N ARG A 110 -13.07 2.85 -5.42
CA ARG A 110 -12.97 4.09 -6.19
C ARG A 110 -14.32 4.72 -6.48
N GLU A 111 -15.34 3.94 -6.86
CA GLU A 111 -16.70 4.42 -7.03
C GLU A 111 -17.31 4.95 -5.73
N ARG A 112 -16.98 4.36 -4.59
CA ARG A 112 -17.41 4.84 -3.27
C ARG A 112 -16.72 6.13 -2.85
N MET A 113 -15.52 6.38 -3.34
CA MET A 113 -14.77 7.61 -3.07
C MET A 113 -15.18 8.80 -3.95
N GLU A 114 -15.97 8.59 -4.99
CA GLU A 114 -16.38 9.67 -5.89
C GLU A 114 -17.02 10.89 -5.18
N PRO A 115 -17.86 10.73 -4.12
CA PRO A 115 -18.37 11.86 -3.37
C PRO A 115 -17.30 12.76 -2.74
N LEU A 116 -16.11 12.25 -2.48
CA LEU A 116 -14.99 13.02 -1.93
C LEU A 116 -14.37 14.01 -2.94
N ARG A 117 -14.80 13.94 -4.22
CA ARG A 117 -14.47 14.92 -5.26
C ARG A 117 -15.31 16.19 -5.19
N ALA A 118 -16.34 16.24 -4.30
CA ALA A 118 -17.09 17.47 -4.05
C ALA A 118 -16.15 18.59 -3.55
N ALA A 119 -16.45 19.83 -3.95
CA ALA A 119 -15.52 20.97 -3.80
C ALA A 119 -14.99 21.18 -2.36
N GLN A 120 -15.83 20.94 -1.36
CA GLN A 120 -15.44 21.07 0.05
C GLN A 120 -14.45 19.97 0.47
N CYS A 121 -14.66 18.73 0.06
CA CYS A 121 -13.81 17.59 0.39
C CYS A 121 -12.52 17.62 -0.44
N TRP A 122 -12.64 18.02 -1.72
CA TRP A 122 -11.52 18.01 -2.65
C TRP A 122 -10.38 18.96 -2.29
N LYS A 123 -10.62 19.93 -1.43
CA LYS A 123 -9.56 20.83 -0.91
C LYS A 123 -8.40 20.05 -0.27
N CYS A 124 -8.71 18.97 0.47
CA CYS A 124 -7.72 18.09 1.09
C CYS A 124 -7.49 16.84 0.23
N HIS A 125 -8.58 16.20 -0.24
CA HIS A 125 -8.52 14.92 -0.92
C HIS A 125 -7.74 14.95 -2.24
N ARG A 126 -7.66 16.08 -2.95
CA ARG A 126 -6.82 16.24 -4.14
C ARG A 126 -5.32 16.02 -3.90
N LYS A 127 -4.87 16.12 -2.64
CA LYS A 127 -3.46 15.91 -2.29
C LYS A 127 -3.16 14.47 -1.88
N ILE A 128 -4.18 13.72 -1.50
CA ILE A 128 -4.02 12.40 -0.89
C ILE A 128 -4.65 11.27 -1.71
N ASN A 129 -5.87 11.45 -2.23
CA ASN A 129 -6.53 10.41 -3.01
C ASN A 129 -5.69 9.94 -4.19
N PRO A 130 -5.16 10.84 -5.05
CA PRO A 130 -4.35 10.43 -6.20
C PRO A 130 -3.06 9.68 -5.83
N LEU A 131 -2.56 9.86 -4.60
CA LEU A 131 -1.41 9.13 -4.06
C LEU A 131 -1.79 7.77 -3.44
N GLY A 132 -3.03 7.61 -3.03
CA GLY A 132 -3.52 6.37 -2.42
C GLY A 132 -4.21 5.43 -3.42
N GLU A 133 -4.87 5.98 -4.42
CA GLU A 133 -5.60 5.25 -5.47
C GLU A 133 -4.73 4.22 -6.23
N PRO A 134 -3.44 4.45 -6.53
CA PRO A 134 -2.59 3.44 -7.17
C PRO A 134 -2.47 2.13 -6.39
N PHE A 135 -2.64 2.17 -5.08
CA PHE A 135 -2.59 0.97 -4.24
C PHE A 135 -3.85 0.08 -4.32
N GLU A 136 -4.86 0.44 -5.14
CA GLU A 136 -6.01 -0.41 -5.45
C GLU A 136 -5.60 -1.77 -6.05
N MET A 137 -4.45 -1.84 -6.70
CA MET A 137 -3.87 -3.10 -7.18
C MET A 137 -3.52 -4.11 -6.06
N PHE A 138 -3.75 -3.74 -4.81
CA PHE A 138 -3.58 -4.63 -3.65
C PHE A 138 -4.86 -4.68 -2.83
N ASP A 139 -5.17 -5.83 -2.29
CA ASP A 139 -6.26 -5.97 -1.35
C ASP A 139 -5.86 -5.55 0.09
N ASP A 140 -6.78 -5.71 1.03
CA ASP A 140 -6.60 -5.40 2.44
C ASP A 140 -5.51 -6.25 3.12
N TRP A 141 -5.16 -7.40 2.57
CA TRP A 141 -4.06 -8.26 3.03
C TRP A 141 -2.75 -8.01 2.28
N GLY A 142 -2.75 -7.06 1.36
CA GLY A 142 -1.59 -6.73 0.54
C GLY A 142 -1.32 -7.72 -0.59
N ARG A 143 -2.30 -8.53 -1.00
CA ARG A 143 -2.19 -9.42 -2.16
C ARG A 143 -2.42 -8.63 -3.43
N TYR A 144 -1.62 -8.91 -4.45
CA TYR A 144 -1.80 -8.32 -5.77
C TYR A 144 -3.09 -8.79 -6.42
N ARG A 145 -3.77 -7.88 -7.10
CA ARG A 145 -5.00 -8.15 -7.85
C ARG A 145 -5.14 -7.24 -9.06
N GLU A 146 -5.67 -7.77 -10.14
CA GLU A 146 -5.97 -7.03 -11.38
C GLU A 146 -7.45 -6.75 -11.54
N VAL A 147 -8.28 -7.50 -10.81
CA VAL A 147 -9.73 -7.44 -10.89
C VAL A 147 -10.37 -7.46 -9.51
N SER A 148 -11.52 -6.83 -9.40
CA SER A 148 -12.47 -7.04 -8.33
C SER A 148 -13.50 -8.07 -8.76
N TYR A 149 -13.93 -8.93 -7.86
CA TYR A 149 -14.92 -9.97 -8.10
C TYR A 149 -16.27 -9.56 -7.55
N PHE A 150 -17.32 -9.94 -8.26
CA PHE A 150 -18.70 -9.66 -7.88
C PHE A 150 -19.53 -10.94 -8.02
N ASP A 151 -20.41 -11.18 -7.05
CA ASP A 151 -21.34 -12.30 -7.08
C ASP A 151 -22.51 -12.05 -8.05
N GLU A 152 -23.47 -13.01 -8.09
CA GLU A 152 -24.63 -12.95 -8.97
C GLU A 152 -25.56 -11.76 -8.67
N ASP A 153 -25.55 -11.25 -7.43
CA ASP A 153 -26.31 -10.07 -7.01
C ASP A 153 -25.54 -8.76 -7.30
N GLY A 154 -24.34 -8.84 -7.88
CA GLY A 154 -23.47 -7.69 -8.16
C GLY A 154 -22.79 -7.13 -6.93
N LYS A 155 -22.69 -7.91 -5.86
CA LYS A 155 -22.01 -7.54 -4.62
C LYS A 155 -20.55 -7.95 -4.68
N ILE A 156 -19.65 -7.10 -4.18
CA ILE A 156 -18.21 -7.40 -4.10
C ILE A 156 -18.00 -8.67 -3.28
N TYR A 157 -17.22 -9.57 -3.86
CA TYR A 157 -16.84 -10.83 -3.23
C TYR A 157 -15.33 -10.86 -3.00
N MET A 158 -14.95 -11.02 -1.75
CA MET A 158 -13.54 -10.98 -1.36
C MET A 158 -12.91 -12.38 -1.46
N ARG A 159 -11.65 -12.41 -1.86
CA ARG A 159 -10.89 -13.67 -1.98
C ARG A 159 -10.75 -14.44 -0.66
N ARG A 160 -10.93 -13.77 0.47
CA ARG A 160 -10.94 -14.39 1.81
C ARG A 160 -12.24 -15.13 2.16
N ASP A 161 -13.30 -14.90 1.40
CA ASP A 161 -14.60 -15.52 1.66
C ASP A 161 -14.50 -17.02 1.38
N GLY A 162 -14.94 -17.84 2.33
CA GLY A 162 -14.71 -19.28 2.35
C GLY A 162 -15.27 -20.09 1.18
N GLN A 163 -16.04 -19.45 0.30
CA GLN A 163 -16.59 -20.06 -0.90
C GLN A 163 -15.97 -19.53 -2.19
N PHE A 164 -14.99 -18.62 -2.11
CA PHE A 164 -14.43 -17.94 -3.26
C PHE A 164 -13.95 -18.90 -4.34
N ASP A 165 -13.08 -19.83 -4.00
CA ASP A 165 -12.52 -20.79 -4.97
C ASP A 165 -13.59 -21.67 -5.63
N ARG A 166 -14.64 -22.01 -4.88
CA ARG A 166 -15.78 -22.77 -5.41
C ARG A 166 -16.56 -21.93 -6.40
N LEU A 167 -16.97 -20.73 -6.03
CA LEU A 167 -17.75 -19.84 -6.89
C LEU A 167 -17.00 -19.44 -8.15
N LEU A 168 -15.68 -19.24 -8.03
CA LEU A 168 -14.83 -18.95 -9.17
C LEU A 168 -14.78 -20.12 -10.15
N LYS A 169 -14.62 -21.34 -9.64
CA LYS A 169 -14.64 -22.57 -10.48
C LYS A 169 -16.00 -22.84 -11.13
N GLU A 170 -17.07 -22.49 -10.44
CA GLU A 170 -18.45 -22.63 -10.95
C GLU A 170 -18.83 -21.50 -11.93
N GLY A 171 -17.94 -20.51 -12.17
CA GLY A 171 -18.23 -19.39 -13.07
C GLY A 171 -19.28 -18.41 -12.54
N LYS A 172 -19.52 -18.39 -11.22
CA LYS A 172 -20.54 -17.56 -10.58
C LYS A 172 -20.04 -16.18 -10.15
N LEU A 173 -18.76 -15.88 -10.39
CA LEU A 173 -18.17 -14.58 -10.11
C LEU A 173 -17.92 -13.84 -11.42
N THR A 174 -18.42 -12.62 -11.50
CA THR A 174 -18.07 -11.67 -12.55
C THR A 174 -16.90 -10.80 -12.11
N THR A 175 -16.18 -10.21 -13.06
CA THR A 175 -15.00 -9.40 -12.77
C THR A 175 -15.10 -8.02 -13.38
N ARG A 176 -14.57 -7.02 -12.65
CA ARG A 176 -14.28 -5.69 -13.18
C ARG A 176 -12.82 -5.39 -13.00
N LYS A 177 -12.19 -4.84 -14.04
CA LYS A 177 -10.78 -4.45 -13.99
C LYS A 177 -10.58 -3.36 -12.94
N ILE A 178 -9.50 -3.48 -12.18
CA ILE A 178 -9.10 -2.45 -11.22
C ILE A 178 -8.50 -1.28 -11.97
N ASP A 179 -8.91 -0.09 -11.59
CA ASP A 179 -8.25 1.15 -11.97
C ASP A 179 -7.22 1.52 -10.89
N ALA A 180 -5.96 1.26 -11.17
CA ALA A 180 -4.83 1.58 -10.30
C ALA A 180 -4.10 2.86 -10.73
N THR A 181 -4.72 3.69 -11.58
CA THR A 181 -4.13 4.97 -11.97
C THR A 181 -4.18 5.97 -10.81
N GLY A 182 -3.27 6.91 -10.81
CA GLY A 182 -3.23 8.00 -9.86
C GLY A 182 -2.35 9.14 -10.34
N GLU A 183 -1.97 10.02 -9.44
CA GLU A 183 -1.14 11.18 -9.76
C GLU A 183 -0.23 11.49 -8.57
N ILE A 184 1.03 11.79 -8.86
CA ILE A 184 1.90 12.48 -7.90
C ILE A 184 1.69 13.97 -8.13
N ALA A 185 1.03 14.61 -7.18
CA ALA A 185 0.81 16.04 -7.22
C ALA A 185 1.24 16.70 -5.90
N PHE A 186 1.62 17.95 -5.98
CA PHE A 186 2.05 18.73 -4.81
C PHE A 186 3.22 18.10 -4.04
N SER A 187 4.08 17.35 -4.74
CA SER A 187 5.24 16.70 -4.13
C SER A 187 6.30 17.69 -3.63
N GLY A 188 6.32 18.90 -4.18
CA GLY A 188 7.43 19.84 -3.99
C GLY A 188 8.67 19.48 -4.81
N ASP A 189 8.57 18.50 -5.69
CA ASP A 189 9.61 18.06 -6.62
C ASP A 189 8.97 17.84 -8.01
N PRO A 190 8.94 18.89 -8.85
CA PRO A 190 8.26 18.82 -10.16
C PRO A 190 8.78 17.72 -11.10
N LYS A 191 9.96 17.16 -10.84
CA LYS A 191 10.53 16.08 -11.65
C LYS A 191 9.77 14.77 -11.54
N VAL A 192 9.05 14.59 -10.43
CA VAL A 192 8.29 13.36 -10.15
C VAL A 192 6.79 13.53 -10.27
N ASP A 193 6.31 14.78 -10.33
CA ASP A 193 4.88 15.08 -10.48
C ASP A 193 4.33 14.55 -11.80
N GLY A 194 3.07 14.20 -11.81
CA GLY A 194 2.30 13.75 -12.97
C GLY A 194 1.62 12.41 -12.76
N ASP A 195 0.86 11.99 -13.78
CA ASP A 195 0.08 10.77 -13.79
C ASP A 195 0.96 9.53 -13.63
N VAL A 196 0.46 8.57 -12.90
CA VAL A 196 1.05 7.24 -12.73
C VAL A 196 0.01 6.16 -13.07
N LYS A 197 0.47 5.09 -13.69
CA LYS A 197 -0.41 3.98 -14.08
C LYS A 197 -0.76 3.04 -12.93
N ASP A 198 0.11 2.96 -11.91
CA ASP A 198 -0.01 2.03 -10.78
C ASP A 198 0.94 2.41 -9.63
N ALA A 199 0.83 1.69 -8.52
CA ALA A 199 1.69 1.91 -7.36
C ALA A 199 3.16 1.57 -7.62
N VAL A 200 3.46 0.67 -8.54
CA VAL A 200 4.85 0.30 -8.88
C VAL A 200 5.55 1.47 -9.54
N GLU A 201 4.91 2.08 -10.55
CA GLU A 201 5.45 3.28 -11.20
C GLU A 201 5.58 4.43 -10.20
N MET A 202 4.56 4.65 -9.38
CA MET A 202 4.58 5.69 -8.35
C MET A 202 5.78 5.51 -7.42
N MET A 203 6.01 4.30 -6.91
CA MET A 203 7.15 4.02 -6.02
C MET A 203 8.49 4.21 -6.73
N GLN A 204 8.60 3.85 -7.99
CA GLN A 204 9.83 4.06 -8.77
C GLN A 204 10.13 5.55 -8.97
N ARG A 205 9.11 6.38 -9.19
CA ARG A 205 9.29 7.84 -9.28
C ARG A 205 9.64 8.45 -7.93
N LEU A 206 8.90 8.10 -6.88
CA LEU A 206 9.16 8.60 -5.53
C LEU A 206 10.54 8.19 -5.01
N GLY A 207 11.02 7.00 -5.39
CA GLY A 207 12.38 6.56 -5.07
C GLY A 207 13.50 7.42 -5.69
N ARG A 208 13.18 8.24 -6.68
CA ARG A 208 14.09 9.19 -7.31
C ARG A 208 13.87 10.64 -6.86
N SER A 209 12.88 10.86 -6.02
CA SER A 209 12.53 12.20 -5.54
C SER A 209 13.54 12.70 -4.51
N ASP A 210 14.08 13.88 -4.77
CA ASP A 210 14.90 14.61 -3.81
C ASP A 210 14.10 14.89 -2.52
N ARG A 211 12.83 15.21 -2.67
CA ARG A 211 11.93 15.49 -1.55
C ARG A 211 11.71 14.27 -0.67
N ALA A 212 11.46 13.10 -1.28
CA ALA A 212 11.27 11.85 -0.53
C ALA A 212 12.55 11.46 0.22
N ARG A 213 13.72 11.60 -0.40
CA ARG A 213 15.02 11.37 0.22
C ARG A 213 15.24 12.29 1.43
N GLN A 214 15.03 13.58 1.26
CA GLN A 214 15.19 14.57 2.33
C GLN A 214 14.22 14.31 3.49
N SER A 215 12.97 13.95 3.19
CA SER A 215 11.99 13.56 4.19
C SER A 215 12.47 12.34 4.99
N PHE A 216 12.98 11.33 4.32
CA PHE A 216 13.55 10.13 4.97
C PHE A 216 14.71 10.50 5.92
N ILE A 217 15.65 11.32 5.48
CA ILE A 217 16.79 11.77 6.30
C ILE A 217 16.30 12.54 7.53
N ARG A 218 15.28 13.39 7.38
CA ARG A 218 14.68 14.11 8.51
C ARG A 218 14.01 13.16 9.50
N HIS A 219 13.32 12.11 9.02
CA HIS A 219 12.77 11.10 9.91
C HIS A 219 13.84 10.33 10.67
N LEU A 220 14.95 9.97 10.03
CA LEU A 220 16.08 9.36 10.72
C LEU A 220 16.67 10.32 11.78
N PHE A 221 16.87 11.58 11.42
CA PHE A 221 17.34 12.58 12.38
C PHE A 221 16.45 12.65 13.62
N ARG A 222 15.12 12.79 13.41
CA ARG A 222 14.13 12.85 14.51
C ARG A 222 14.17 11.60 15.38
N TYR A 223 14.30 10.45 14.75
CA TYR A 223 14.38 9.17 15.47
C TYR A 223 15.63 9.10 16.37
N PHE A 224 16.81 9.41 15.84
CA PHE A 224 18.06 9.31 16.59
C PHE A 224 18.25 10.44 17.59
N MET A 225 17.77 11.64 17.28
CA MET A 225 17.92 12.81 18.15
C MET A 225 16.78 12.96 19.18
N GLY A 226 15.69 12.21 19.05
CA GLY A 226 14.52 12.28 19.93
C GLY A 226 13.79 13.64 19.88
N ARG A 227 14.04 14.45 18.84
CA ARG A 227 13.44 15.78 18.66
C ARG A 227 13.34 16.16 17.19
N ASN A 228 12.54 17.15 16.90
CA ASN A 228 12.50 17.75 15.57
C ASN A 228 13.78 18.53 15.27
N GLU A 229 14.09 18.66 13.98
CA GLU A 229 15.18 19.48 13.48
C GLU A 229 14.95 20.97 13.69
N MET A 230 16.04 21.70 13.92
CA MET A 230 16.11 23.14 13.99
C MET A 230 17.01 23.69 12.88
N LEU A 231 17.00 24.99 12.64
CA LEU A 231 17.88 25.62 11.63
C LEU A 231 19.37 25.35 11.88
N SER A 232 19.77 25.23 13.14
CA SER A 232 21.15 24.88 13.53
C SER A 232 21.59 23.48 13.08
N ASP A 233 20.64 22.60 12.79
CA ASP A 233 20.90 21.22 12.35
C ASP A 233 21.13 21.11 10.84
N SER A 234 21.00 22.20 10.09
CA SER A 234 21.06 22.23 8.62
C SER A 234 22.35 21.61 8.09
N LYS A 235 23.49 21.87 8.72
CA LYS A 235 24.77 21.29 8.31
C LYS A 235 24.75 19.77 8.43
N THR A 236 24.28 19.24 9.55
CA THR A 236 24.18 17.79 9.79
C THR A 236 23.24 17.11 8.77
N LEU A 237 22.11 17.72 8.47
CA LEU A 237 21.18 17.18 7.48
C LEU A 237 21.77 17.17 6.07
N ILE A 238 22.50 18.23 5.67
CA ILE A 238 23.18 18.31 4.37
C ILE A 238 24.29 17.25 4.28
N GLU A 239 25.08 17.07 5.34
CA GLU A 239 26.13 16.06 5.38
C GLU A 239 25.55 14.64 5.33
N ALA A 240 24.43 14.38 6.03
CA ALA A 240 23.72 13.11 5.96
C ALA A 240 23.19 12.83 4.54
N GLU A 241 22.62 13.85 3.86
CA GLU A 241 22.16 13.70 2.49
C GLU A 241 23.30 13.40 1.52
N LYS A 242 24.44 14.08 1.65
CA LYS A 242 25.62 13.77 0.85
C LYS A 242 26.10 12.33 1.06
N SER A 243 26.24 11.91 2.32
CA SER A 243 26.64 10.54 2.63
C SER A 243 25.65 9.50 2.07
N TYR A 244 24.37 9.81 2.05
CA TYR A 244 23.36 8.92 1.44
C TYR A 244 23.53 8.81 -0.07
N LEU A 245 23.92 9.89 -0.75
CA LEU A 245 24.11 9.92 -2.20
C LEU A 245 25.43 9.26 -2.65
N ASP A 246 26.44 9.26 -1.77
CA ASP A 246 27.77 8.73 -2.05
C ASP A 246 27.86 7.20 -1.86
N ASN A 247 26.82 6.55 -1.28
CA ASN A 247 26.71 5.11 -1.06
C ASN A 247 25.71 4.43 -1.99
#